data_ac03c14764aa57b92e5909531f41d0b5
#
_entry.id   ac03c14764aa57b92e5909531f41d0b5
#
_cell.length_a   1.000
_cell.length_b   1.000
_cell.length_c   1.000
_cell.angle_alpha   90.00
_cell.angle_beta   90.00
_cell.angle_gamma   90.00
#
_symmetry.space_group_name_H-M   'P 1'
#
loop_
_entity.id
_entity.type
_entity.pdbx_description
1 polymer ?
#
loop_
_entity_poly.entity_id
_entity_poly.type
_entity_poly.pdbx_seq_one_letter_code
_entity_poly.pdbx_strand_id
1 'polypeptide(L)'
;IEALFQPLNDKQKLEYKNPDNDIRGNWAPTDLKRSDDNDPKRIYKVVSPSGAEFEACWSYTEQNFKKLEDDNLIWWGKNHANEPKRKRFLKDKEGLTPRSWIDNFLTSDGTKDLEKLKIENLFDYPKPIGIAKLFLQIGSNRESIILDFFAGSATTAQAVLELNKEDGGNRKFILVQLPELCDEDSEAFKAGYKTIADISKERIRRVIKKIETEKQALEKKKESELKLETENSNLKSDNGFKVFKLSPSNFKIWRGNEITEENLVTQLEAFTNPVKPDSKTDNMLFELILKAGYLLTDKVEVKEKFFLVKDGELIIALAEMNQKIIDTIIKAQPQKVIMLDNLFAGNDQLKTNTVLQMKDAGIDFKTI
;
A
#
# COMPACT_ATOMS: atom_id res chain seq x y z
N ILE A 1 -4.55 19.43 4.25
CA ILE A 1 -4.79 18.01 4.65
C ILE A 1 -6.09 17.65 3.97
N GLU A 2 -6.05 16.81 2.94
CA GLU A 2 -7.25 16.23 2.36
C GLU A 2 -7.98 15.46 3.46
N ALA A 3 -9.28 15.74 3.62
CA ALA A 3 -10.09 15.01 4.58
C ALA A 3 -10.24 13.57 4.09
N LEU A 4 -9.71 12.62 4.85
CA LEU A 4 -9.81 11.21 4.53
C LEU A 4 -11.21 10.73 4.93
N PHE A 5 -11.98 10.27 3.96
CA PHE A 5 -13.34 9.80 4.16
C PHE A 5 -13.40 8.28 4.11
N GLN A 6 -14.22 7.73 4.99
CA GLN A 6 -14.58 6.31 4.93
C GLN A 6 -15.59 6.10 3.79
N PRO A 7 -15.38 5.16 2.87
CA PRO A 7 -16.34 4.91 1.79
C PRO A 7 -17.71 4.47 2.35
N LEU A 8 -18.77 4.86 1.65
CA LEU A 8 -20.13 4.43 1.97
C LEU A 8 -20.26 2.92 1.77
N ASN A 9 -20.83 2.23 2.75
CA ASN A 9 -21.24 0.83 2.58
C ASN A 9 -22.54 0.72 1.75
N ASP A 10 -22.88 -0.52 1.31
CA ASP A 10 -24.03 -0.73 0.45
C ASP A 10 -25.36 -0.34 1.11
N LYS A 11 -25.51 -0.56 2.43
CA LYS A 11 -26.68 -0.14 3.18
C LYS A 11 -26.87 1.38 3.15
N GLN A 12 -25.79 2.13 3.30
CA GLN A 12 -25.81 3.60 3.24
C GLN A 12 -26.08 4.11 1.81
N LYS A 13 -25.56 3.43 0.79
CA LYS A 13 -25.88 3.78 -0.61
C LYS A 13 -27.36 3.56 -0.95
N LEU A 14 -28.03 2.58 -0.34
CA LEU A 14 -29.46 2.33 -0.51
C LEU A 14 -30.35 3.45 0.04
N GLU A 15 -29.85 4.33 0.89
CA GLU A 15 -30.58 5.52 1.36
C GLU A 15 -30.73 6.58 0.26
N TYR A 16 -29.86 6.54 -0.76
CA TYR A 16 -29.89 7.43 -1.91
C TYR A 16 -30.83 6.85 -2.97
N LYS A 17 -31.89 7.63 -3.28
CA LYS A 17 -32.92 7.26 -4.24
C LYS A 17 -33.09 8.35 -5.29
N ASN A 18 -33.83 8.10 -6.35
CA ASN A 18 -34.14 9.09 -7.37
C ASN A 18 -35.66 9.14 -7.63
N PRO A 19 -36.46 9.64 -6.67
CA PRO A 19 -37.92 9.62 -6.74
C PRO A 19 -38.52 10.56 -7.78
N ASP A 20 -37.74 11.52 -8.28
CA ASP A 20 -38.14 12.54 -9.26
C ASP A 20 -37.42 12.39 -10.61
N ASN A 21 -36.72 11.30 -10.82
CA ASN A 21 -35.95 11.00 -12.04
C ASN A 21 -34.95 12.11 -12.42
N ASP A 22 -34.30 12.72 -11.41
CA ASP A 22 -33.26 13.70 -11.63
C ASP A 22 -32.11 13.14 -12.46
N ILE A 23 -31.74 13.82 -13.54
CA ILE A 23 -30.67 13.38 -14.48
C ILE A 23 -29.30 13.24 -13.81
N ARG A 24 -29.09 13.88 -12.68
CA ARG A 24 -27.84 13.83 -11.91
C ARG A 24 -27.69 12.53 -11.11
N GLY A 25 -28.76 11.72 -11.02
CA GLY A 25 -28.75 10.40 -10.39
C GLY A 25 -29.35 10.36 -8.99
N ASN A 26 -29.00 9.34 -8.22
CA ASN A 26 -29.54 9.12 -6.89
C ASN A 26 -29.10 10.18 -5.88
N TRP A 27 -30.02 10.60 -5.02
CA TRP A 27 -29.79 11.61 -3.98
C TRP A 27 -30.51 11.24 -2.67
N ALA A 28 -30.06 11.84 -1.56
CA ALA A 28 -30.70 11.75 -0.25
C ALA A 28 -31.21 13.14 0.19
N PRO A 29 -32.42 13.24 0.82
CA PRO A 29 -32.93 14.50 1.35
C PRO A 29 -32.14 14.89 2.59
N THR A 30 -31.84 16.20 2.71
CA THR A 30 -31.22 16.79 3.89
C THR A 30 -32.08 17.95 4.36
N ASP A 31 -32.27 18.07 5.67
CA ASP A 31 -33.04 19.15 6.26
C ASP A 31 -32.37 20.50 6.02
N LEU A 32 -33.19 21.48 5.70
CA LEU A 32 -32.81 22.87 5.49
C LEU A 32 -33.11 23.76 6.69
N LYS A 33 -33.94 23.27 7.60
CA LYS A 33 -34.29 23.93 8.83
C LYS A 33 -33.21 23.83 9.89
N ARG A 34 -32.96 24.92 10.62
CA ARG A 34 -32.04 24.95 11.77
C ARG A 34 -32.86 25.10 13.05
N SER A 35 -32.51 24.30 14.07
CA SER A 35 -33.25 24.32 15.35
C SER A 35 -32.77 25.40 16.32
N ASP A 36 -31.51 25.88 16.20
CA ASP A 36 -30.85 26.62 17.27
C ASP A 36 -30.26 27.97 16.83
N ASP A 37 -30.70 28.50 15.68
CA ASP A 37 -30.17 29.76 15.13
C ASP A 37 -31.30 30.78 14.96
N ASN A 38 -31.16 31.95 15.60
CA ASN A 38 -32.07 33.05 15.48
C ASN A 38 -31.52 34.19 14.60
N ASP A 39 -30.68 33.88 13.61
CA ASP A 39 -30.18 34.87 12.66
C ASP A 39 -31.36 35.48 11.85
N PRO A 40 -31.68 36.76 12.04
CA PRO A 40 -32.80 37.40 11.34
C PRO A 40 -32.71 37.33 9.81
N LYS A 41 -31.51 37.23 9.26
CA LYS A 41 -31.25 37.10 7.80
C LYS A 41 -31.66 35.74 7.24
N ARG A 42 -31.90 34.78 8.12
CA ARG A 42 -32.25 33.39 7.74
C ARG A 42 -33.66 33.01 8.12
N ILE A 43 -34.38 33.87 8.82
CA ILE A 43 -35.79 33.69 9.16
C ILE A 43 -36.61 34.35 8.06
N TYR A 44 -37.21 33.54 7.20
CA TYR A 44 -38.07 34.00 6.11
C TYR A 44 -39.05 32.91 5.70
N LYS A 45 -40.08 33.33 4.96
CA LYS A 45 -41.15 32.49 4.44
C LYS A 45 -40.79 31.98 3.05
N VAL A 46 -40.98 30.69 2.82
CA VAL A 46 -40.86 30.07 1.49
C VAL A 46 -42.20 29.50 1.09
N VAL A 47 -42.49 29.51 -0.21
CA VAL A 47 -43.74 29.01 -0.76
C VAL A 47 -43.44 27.86 -1.69
N SER A 48 -44.04 26.69 -1.46
CA SER A 48 -43.86 25.52 -2.32
C SER A 48 -44.57 25.70 -3.68
N PRO A 49 -44.22 24.91 -4.70
CA PRO A 49 -44.91 24.95 -6.00
C PRO A 49 -46.41 24.69 -5.94
N SER A 50 -46.91 24.02 -4.88
CA SER A 50 -48.33 23.80 -4.64
C SER A 50 -49.02 24.92 -3.86
N GLY A 51 -48.29 25.97 -3.45
CA GLY A 51 -48.82 27.09 -2.67
C GLY A 51 -48.76 26.89 -1.16
N ALA A 52 -48.18 25.81 -0.64
CA ALA A 52 -47.97 25.62 0.79
C ALA A 52 -46.85 26.55 1.31
N GLU A 53 -47.12 27.21 2.45
CA GLU A 53 -46.21 28.20 3.04
C GLU A 53 -45.47 27.62 4.24
N PHE A 54 -44.18 27.89 4.33
CA PHE A 54 -43.31 27.44 5.43
C PHE A 54 -42.46 28.61 5.90
N GLU A 55 -42.52 28.91 7.19
CA GLU A 55 -41.68 29.92 7.84
C GLU A 55 -40.78 29.27 8.88
N ALA A 56 -39.48 29.47 8.75
CA ALA A 56 -38.51 28.89 9.64
C ALA A 56 -37.16 29.62 9.57
N CYS A 57 -36.27 29.33 10.50
CA CYS A 57 -34.84 29.63 10.34
C CYS A 57 -34.19 28.59 9.41
N TRP A 58 -33.74 29.06 8.25
CA TRP A 58 -33.18 28.19 7.21
C TRP A 58 -31.66 28.15 7.26
N SER A 59 -31.06 27.07 6.78
CA SER A 59 -29.63 26.91 6.69
C SER A 59 -28.94 27.86 5.69
N TYR A 60 -29.75 28.51 4.83
CA TYR A 60 -29.26 29.41 3.78
C TYR A 60 -30.00 30.76 3.92
N THR A 61 -29.37 31.83 3.42
CA THR A 61 -30.08 33.12 3.21
C THR A 61 -31.10 32.96 2.09
N GLU A 62 -32.13 33.81 2.06
CA GLU A 62 -33.17 33.74 1.06
C GLU A 62 -32.63 33.75 -0.38
N GLN A 63 -31.64 34.60 -0.65
CA GLN A 63 -30.94 34.64 -1.96
C GLN A 63 -30.28 33.31 -2.34
N ASN A 64 -29.64 32.63 -1.39
CA ASN A 64 -29.00 31.36 -1.66
C ASN A 64 -30.00 30.20 -1.73
N PHE A 65 -31.09 30.29 -1.00
CA PHE A 65 -32.19 29.32 -1.12
C PHE A 65 -32.80 29.38 -2.52
N LYS A 66 -33.03 30.58 -3.06
CA LYS A 66 -33.55 30.76 -4.41
C LYS A 66 -32.63 30.18 -5.47
N LYS A 67 -31.33 30.36 -5.32
CA LYS A 67 -30.36 29.68 -6.22
C LYS A 67 -30.45 28.15 -6.18
N LEU A 68 -30.62 27.57 -4.97
CA LEU A 68 -30.85 26.13 -4.85
C LEU A 68 -32.12 25.65 -5.52
N GLU A 69 -33.17 26.51 -5.49
CA GLU A 69 -34.44 26.24 -6.14
C GLU A 69 -34.31 26.32 -7.67
N ASP A 70 -33.68 27.38 -8.18
CA ASP A 70 -33.37 27.56 -9.61
C ASP A 70 -32.53 26.39 -10.17
N ASP A 71 -31.60 25.88 -9.37
CA ASP A 71 -30.76 24.72 -9.69
C ASP A 71 -31.48 23.37 -9.51
N ASN A 72 -32.79 23.37 -9.19
CA ASN A 72 -33.58 22.16 -8.89
C ASN A 72 -32.95 21.29 -7.79
N LEU A 73 -32.37 21.92 -6.76
CA LEU A 73 -31.76 21.25 -5.60
C LEU A 73 -32.68 21.16 -4.40
N ILE A 74 -33.92 21.74 -4.50
CA ILE A 74 -34.95 21.67 -3.46
C ILE A 74 -35.98 20.59 -3.78
N TRP A 75 -36.26 19.75 -2.81
CA TRP A 75 -37.26 18.69 -2.88
C TRP A 75 -38.46 19.05 -1.97
N TRP A 76 -39.63 19.25 -2.57
CA TRP A 76 -40.88 19.60 -1.90
C TRP A 76 -41.80 18.40 -1.64
N GLY A 77 -41.29 17.17 -1.73
CA GLY A 77 -42.08 15.94 -1.70
C GLY A 77 -42.77 15.64 -3.05
N LYS A 78 -43.36 14.44 -3.16
CA LYS A 78 -43.99 13.99 -4.40
C LYS A 78 -45.13 14.89 -4.90
N ASN A 79 -45.85 15.50 -3.98
CA ASN A 79 -47.00 16.39 -4.28
C ASN A 79 -46.63 17.89 -4.22
N HIS A 80 -45.34 18.21 -4.12
CA HIS A 80 -44.82 19.57 -4.01
C HIS A 80 -45.43 20.39 -2.84
N ALA A 81 -45.89 19.71 -1.77
CA ALA A 81 -46.59 20.33 -0.63
C ALA A 81 -45.86 20.13 0.72
N ASN A 82 -44.72 19.46 0.71
CA ASN A 82 -43.97 19.18 1.95
C ASN A 82 -42.94 20.27 2.24
N GLU A 83 -42.48 20.32 3.50
CA GLU A 83 -41.36 21.18 3.91
C GLU A 83 -40.16 20.93 3.02
N PRO A 84 -39.44 21.99 2.58
CA PRO A 84 -38.36 21.85 1.62
C PRO A 84 -37.16 21.09 2.21
N LYS A 85 -36.61 20.19 1.43
CA LYS A 85 -35.35 19.48 1.74
C LYS A 85 -34.36 19.65 0.60
N ARG A 86 -33.07 19.73 0.94
CA ARG A 86 -32.02 19.78 -0.08
C ARG A 86 -31.69 18.40 -0.61
N LYS A 87 -31.61 18.27 -1.94
CA LYS A 87 -31.08 17.06 -2.59
C LYS A 87 -29.57 17.04 -2.42
N ARG A 88 -29.02 15.93 -1.87
CA ARG A 88 -27.58 15.66 -1.86
C ARG A 88 -27.32 14.42 -2.70
N PHE A 89 -26.60 14.58 -3.81
CA PHE A 89 -26.36 13.50 -4.75
C PHE A 89 -25.29 12.54 -4.25
N LEU A 90 -25.49 11.26 -4.51
CA LEU A 90 -24.53 10.21 -4.16
C LEU A 90 -23.17 10.44 -4.83
N LYS A 91 -23.17 10.89 -6.08
CA LYS A 91 -21.95 11.18 -6.84
C LYS A 91 -21.06 12.28 -6.22
N ASP A 92 -21.66 13.21 -5.49
CA ASP A 92 -20.97 14.34 -4.86
C ASP A 92 -20.53 13.99 -3.42
N LYS A 93 -20.82 12.77 -2.96
CA LYS A 93 -20.50 12.32 -1.62
C LYS A 93 -19.14 11.60 -1.62
N GLU A 94 -18.12 12.26 -1.11
CA GLU A 94 -16.77 11.69 -0.98
C GLU A 94 -16.71 10.52 0.01
N GLY A 95 -17.60 10.48 1.00
CA GLY A 95 -17.67 9.44 2.03
C GLY A 95 -18.21 9.94 3.36
N LEU A 96 -17.98 9.21 4.41
CA LEU A 96 -18.32 9.57 5.78
C LEU A 96 -17.07 9.97 6.56
N THR A 97 -17.19 11.01 7.37
CA THR A 97 -16.15 11.35 8.34
C THR A 97 -15.99 10.18 9.33
N PRO A 98 -14.77 9.67 9.53
CA PRO A 98 -14.53 8.61 10.50
C PRO A 98 -14.94 9.04 11.90
N ARG A 99 -15.51 8.12 12.66
CA ARG A 99 -15.88 8.36 14.06
C ARG A 99 -14.67 8.14 14.95
N SER A 100 -14.55 8.90 16.04
CA SER A 100 -13.54 8.71 17.08
C SER A 100 -13.81 7.47 17.95
N TRP A 101 -15.06 7.02 18.00
CA TRP A 101 -15.50 5.81 18.68
C TRP A 101 -15.74 4.68 17.66
N ILE A 102 -15.01 3.58 17.78
CA ILE A 102 -15.09 2.41 16.90
C ILE A 102 -15.64 1.24 17.71
N ASP A 103 -16.88 0.86 17.44
CA ASP A 103 -17.62 -0.20 18.15
C ASP A 103 -18.07 -1.35 17.23
N ASN A 104 -17.65 -1.32 15.97
CA ASN A 104 -18.14 -2.24 14.94
C ASN A 104 -17.34 -3.53 14.82
N PHE A 105 -16.22 -3.69 15.54
CA PHE A 105 -15.32 -4.83 15.43
C PHE A 105 -15.14 -5.50 16.78
N LEU A 106 -15.50 -6.79 16.85
CA LEU A 106 -15.33 -7.60 18.03
C LEU A 106 -14.04 -8.41 17.94
N THR A 107 -13.45 -8.76 19.09
CA THR A 107 -12.25 -9.61 19.15
C THR A 107 -12.48 -10.95 18.45
N SER A 108 -13.69 -11.52 18.59
CA SER A 108 -14.10 -12.76 17.91
C SER A 108 -14.10 -12.68 16.39
N ASP A 109 -14.15 -11.49 15.80
CA ASP A 109 -14.11 -11.35 14.34
C ASP A 109 -12.73 -11.69 13.79
N GLY A 110 -11.65 -11.46 14.58
CA GLY A 110 -10.32 -11.90 14.20
C GLY A 110 -10.21 -13.41 14.05
N THR A 111 -10.82 -14.19 14.97
CA THR A 111 -10.89 -15.66 14.88
C THR A 111 -11.68 -16.10 13.66
N LYS A 112 -12.86 -15.52 13.41
CA LYS A 112 -13.66 -15.79 12.21
C LYS A 112 -12.90 -15.48 10.90
N ASP A 113 -12.03 -14.48 10.91
CA ASP A 113 -11.22 -14.16 9.74
C ASP A 113 -10.17 -15.25 9.47
N LEU A 114 -9.60 -15.88 10.52
CA LEU A 114 -8.72 -17.04 10.39
C LEU A 114 -9.49 -18.32 10.01
N GLU A 115 -10.72 -18.51 10.51
CA GLU A 115 -11.62 -19.62 10.14
C GLU A 115 -11.86 -19.65 8.61
N LYS A 116 -12.11 -18.48 8.01
CA LYS A 116 -12.26 -18.34 6.54
C LYS A 116 -11.04 -18.82 5.76
N LEU A 117 -9.88 -18.82 6.40
CA LEU A 117 -8.60 -19.28 5.85
C LEU A 117 -8.24 -20.69 6.32
N LYS A 118 -9.03 -21.32 7.21
CA LYS A 118 -8.78 -22.62 7.84
C LYS A 118 -7.47 -22.68 8.63
N ILE A 119 -7.19 -21.64 9.42
CA ILE A 119 -6.01 -21.49 10.28
C ILE A 119 -6.36 -20.91 11.66
N GLU A 120 -7.60 -21.05 12.08
CA GLU A 120 -8.11 -20.52 13.34
C GLU A 120 -7.37 -21.01 14.57
N ASN A 121 -6.86 -22.24 14.52
CA ASN A 121 -6.16 -22.88 15.64
C ASN A 121 -4.65 -22.59 15.66
N LEU A 122 -4.13 -21.82 14.69
CA LEU A 122 -2.70 -21.57 14.58
C LEU A 122 -2.23 -20.32 15.31
N PHE A 123 -3.15 -19.43 15.70
CA PHE A 123 -2.77 -18.16 16.33
C PHE A 123 -3.85 -17.69 17.32
N ASP A 124 -3.43 -17.41 18.55
CA ASP A 124 -4.28 -16.89 19.60
C ASP A 124 -4.49 -15.38 19.42
N TYR A 125 -5.70 -14.91 19.70
CA TYR A 125 -6.07 -13.49 19.73
C TYR A 125 -5.75 -12.68 18.47
N PRO A 126 -6.11 -13.16 17.28
CA PRO A 126 -5.89 -12.40 16.03
C PRO A 126 -6.70 -11.10 16.05
N LYS A 127 -6.11 -10.02 15.53
CA LYS A 127 -6.83 -8.76 15.37
C LYS A 127 -7.84 -8.87 14.22
N PRO A 128 -9.04 -8.28 14.35
CA PRO A 128 -10.01 -8.23 13.25
C PRO A 128 -9.47 -7.48 12.02
N ILE A 129 -9.66 -8.04 10.82
CA ILE A 129 -9.24 -7.40 9.57
C ILE A 129 -9.95 -6.06 9.37
N GLY A 130 -11.22 -5.99 9.79
CA GLY A 130 -12.05 -4.80 9.61
C GLY A 130 -11.45 -3.55 10.23
N ILE A 131 -10.83 -3.65 11.41
CA ILE A 131 -10.17 -2.51 12.06
C ILE A 131 -8.91 -2.09 11.30
N ALA A 132 -8.12 -3.05 10.80
CA ALA A 132 -6.95 -2.75 9.98
C ALA A 132 -7.36 -2.08 8.67
N LYS A 133 -8.40 -2.57 7.98
CA LYS A 133 -8.94 -1.94 6.78
C LYS A 133 -9.41 -0.51 7.04
N LEU A 134 -10.13 -0.28 8.14
CA LEU A 134 -10.58 1.06 8.50
C LEU A 134 -9.40 2.02 8.62
N PHE A 135 -8.35 1.66 9.36
CA PHE A 135 -7.17 2.52 9.50
C PHE A 135 -6.44 2.74 8.17
N LEU A 136 -6.37 1.74 7.31
CA LEU A 136 -5.77 1.88 5.99
C LEU A 136 -6.61 2.80 5.08
N GLN A 137 -7.93 2.70 5.13
CA GLN A 137 -8.84 3.56 4.35
C GLN A 137 -8.74 5.03 4.73
N ILE A 138 -8.57 5.34 6.01
CA ILE A 138 -8.46 6.72 6.51
C ILE A 138 -7.03 7.26 6.57
N GLY A 139 -6.02 6.39 6.61
CA GLY A 139 -4.63 6.76 6.81
C GLY A 139 -3.71 6.54 5.60
N SER A 140 -4.22 6.01 4.49
CA SER A 140 -3.39 5.71 3.32
C SER A 140 -4.11 5.95 2.00
N ASN A 141 -3.36 6.23 0.95
CA ASN A 141 -3.85 6.25 -0.42
C ASN A 141 -3.62 4.89 -1.11
N ARG A 142 -4.06 4.76 -2.37
CA ARG A 142 -3.97 3.51 -3.14
C ARG A 142 -2.56 3.04 -3.50
N GLU A 143 -1.56 3.90 -3.39
CA GLU A 143 -0.16 3.62 -3.73
C GLU A 143 0.76 3.61 -2.49
N SER A 144 0.21 3.72 -1.29
CA SER A 144 0.98 3.82 -0.05
C SER A 144 1.76 2.54 0.27
N ILE A 145 2.89 2.70 0.94
CA ILE A 145 3.64 1.61 1.58
C ILE A 145 3.23 1.55 3.04
N ILE A 146 2.72 0.42 3.47
CA ILE A 146 2.22 0.17 4.83
C ILE A 146 3.29 -0.59 5.61
N LEU A 147 3.76 0.00 6.69
CA LEU A 147 4.73 -0.62 7.60
C LEU A 147 4.03 -1.10 8.87
N ASP A 148 4.21 -2.38 9.18
CA ASP A 148 3.80 -2.99 10.44
C ASP A 148 4.98 -3.77 11.02
N PHE A 149 5.56 -3.26 12.11
CA PHE A 149 6.74 -3.87 12.75
C PHE A 149 6.41 -4.77 13.94
N PHE A 150 5.13 -5.10 14.13
CA PHE A 150 4.64 -6.12 15.04
C PHE A 150 3.57 -6.99 14.36
N ALA A 151 3.96 -7.62 13.24
CA ALA A 151 3.04 -8.24 12.29
C ALA A 151 2.11 -9.32 12.91
N GLY A 152 2.52 -9.97 13.98
CA GLY A 152 1.77 -11.04 14.64
C GLY A 152 1.33 -12.09 13.62
N SER A 153 0.02 -12.29 13.46
CA SER A 153 -0.54 -13.19 12.44
C SER A 153 -0.68 -12.58 11.05
N ALA A 154 -0.07 -11.41 10.77
CA ALA A 154 -0.14 -10.70 9.48
C ALA A 154 -1.54 -10.18 9.07
N THR A 155 -2.32 -9.70 10.04
CA THR A 155 -3.63 -9.07 9.78
C THR A 155 -3.52 -7.88 8.83
N THR A 156 -2.48 -7.05 8.99
CA THR A 156 -2.22 -5.88 8.16
C THR A 156 -1.99 -6.25 6.69
N ALA A 157 -1.20 -7.30 6.41
CA ALA A 157 -0.99 -7.76 5.03
C ALA A 157 -2.29 -8.23 4.39
N GLN A 158 -3.12 -9.00 5.11
CA GLN A 158 -4.43 -9.41 4.60
C GLN A 158 -5.32 -8.20 4.31
N ALA A 159 -5.34 -7.20 5.20
CA ALA A 159 -6.12 -5.98 4.99
C ALA A 159 -5.67 -5.22 3.74
N VAL A 160 -4.35 -5.09 3.52
CA VAL A 160 -3.79 -4.46 2.30
C VAL A 160 -4.20 -5.21 1.04
N LEU A 161 -4.02 -6.53 1.01
CA LEU A 161 -4.35 -7.36 -0.17
C LEU A 161 -5.85 -7.31 -0.50
N GLU A 162 -6.71 -7.38 0.53
CA GLU A 162 -8.15 -7.30 0.32
C GLU A 162 -8.61 -5.90 -0.12
N LEU A 163 -8.04 -4.82 0.44
CA LEU A 163 -8.34 -3.46 -0.01
C LEU A 163 -7.90 -3.22 -1.46
N ASN A 164 -6.70 -3.67 -1.84
CA ASN A 164 -6.24 -3.56 -3.22
C ASN A 164 -7.19 -4.27 -4.19
N LYS A 165 -7.74 -5.44 -3.78
CA LYS A 165 -8.77 -6.13 -4.55
C LYS A 165 -10.08 -5.33 -4.65
N GLU A 166 -10.50 -4.69 -3.55
CA GLU A 166 -11.78 -3.98 -3.44
C GLU A 166 -11.78 -2.67 -4.24
N ASP A 167 -10.68 -1.90 -4.19
CA ASP A 167 -10.61 -0.55 -4.75
C ASP A 167 -9.64 -0.41 -5.95
N GLY A 168 -9.02 -1.51 -6.39
CA GLY A 168 -8.05 -1.51 -7.48
C GLY A 168 -6.73 -0.81 -7.12
N GLY A 169 -6.43 -0.64 -5.85
CA GLY A 169 -5.18 -0.04 -5.36
C GLY A 169 -3.96 -0.94 -5.54
N ASN A 170 -2.80 -0.35 -5.38
CA ASN A 170 -1.49 -1.02 -5.44
C ASN A 170 -0.66 -0.74 -4.18
N ARG A 171 -1.35 -0.71 -3.01
CA ARG A 171 -0.66 -0.57 -1.72
C ARG A 171 0.31 -1.72 -1.53
N LYS A 172 1.47 -1.40 -1.00
CA LYS A 172 2.51 -2.38 -0.63
C LYS A 172 2.57 -2.51 0.90
N PHE A 173 3.04 -3.64 1.38
CA PHE A 173 3.26 -3.84 2.81
C PHE A 173 4.69 -4.26 3.11
N ILE A 174 5.18 -3.81 4.27
CA ILE A 174 6.43 -4.25 4.90
C ILE A 174 6.05 -4.74 6.29
N LEU A 175 6.24 -6.01 6.56
CA LEU A 175 5.96 -6.61 7.85
C LEU A 175 7.25 -7.03 8.53
N VAL A 176 7.39 -6.69 9.80
CA VAL A 176 8.51 -7.14 10.64
C VAL A 176 7.93 -8.00 11.77
N GLN A 177 8.48 -9.19 11.94
CA GLN A 177 8.12 -10.10 13.01
C GLN A 177 9.37 -10.73 13.61
N LEU A 178 9.50 -10.69 14.91
CA LEU A 178 10.53 -11.44 15.62
C LEU A 178 10.34 -12.94 15.40
N PRO A 179 11.40 -13.74 15.33
CA PRO A 179 11.32 -15.19 15.19
C PRO A 179 10.94 -15.86 16.52
N GLU A 180 9.88 -15.37 17.14
CA GLU A 180 9.30 -15.91 18.37
C GLU A 180 8.82 -17.34 18.12
N LEU A 181 9.24 -18.26 18.98
CA LEU A 181 8.90 -19.68 18.87
C LEU A 181 7.43 -19.91 19.26
N CYS A 182 6.78 -20.81 18.54
CA CYS A 182 5.50 -21.33 18.96
C CYS A 182 5.71 -22.35 20.10
N ASP A 183 4.75 -22.41 21.04
CA ASP A 183 4.77 -23.41 22.09
C ASP A 183 4.72 -24.81 21.49
N GLU A 184 5.54 -25.74 21.98
CA GLU A 184 5.64 -27.11 21.47
C GLU A 184 4.32 -27.89 21.55
N ASP A 185 3.47 -27.55 22.54
CA ASP A 185 2.14 -28.13 22.71
C ASP A 185 1.06 -27.48 21.86
N SER A 186 1.37 -26.36 21.18
CA SER A 186 0.42 -25.64 20.33
C SER A 186 0.04 -26.39 19.06
N GLU A 187 -1.17 -26.17 18.56
CA GLU A 187 -1.60 -26.72 17.26
C GLU A 187 -0.75 -26.19 16.11
N ALA A 188 -0.22 -24.97 16.22
CA ALA A 188 0.70 -24.39 15.25
C ALA A 188 1.99 -25.20 15.15
N PHE A 189 2.61 -25.53 16.28
CA PHE A 189 3.84 -26.32 16.30
C PHE A 189 3.62 -27.75 15.78
N LYS A 190 2.53 -28.40 16.19
CA LYS A 190 2.13 -29.72 15.68
C LYS A 190 1.88 -29.73 14.17
N ALA A 191 1.37 -28.61 13.63
CA ALA A 191 1.18 -28.42 12.20
C ALA A 191 2.47 -28.04 11.43
N GLY A 192 3.63 -27.95 12.11
CA GLY A 192 4.93 -27.69 11.51
C GLY A 192 5.36 -26.22 11.48
N TYR A 193 4.58 -25.31 12.04
CA TYR A 193 4.95 -23.89 12.16
C TYR A 193 5.74 -23.66 13.44
N LYS A 194 7.04 -23.42 13.29
CA LYS A 194 7.94 -23.29 14.45
C LYS A 194 7.96 -21.89 15.07
N THR A 195 7.62 -20.89 14.28
CA THR A 195 7.65 -19.48 14.70
C THR A 195 6.36 -18.76 14.33
N ILE A 196 6.05 -17.66 15.04
CA ILE A 196 4.95 -16.75 14.70
C ILE A 196 5.09 -16.24 13.27
N ALA A 197 6.32 -15.96 12.82
CA ALA A 197 6.58 -15.54 11.45
C ALA A 197 6.19 -16.63 10.40
N ASP A 198 6.23 -17.91 10.75
CA ASP A 198 5.79 -18.98 9.85
C ASP A 198 4.27 -18.97 9.67
N ILE A 199 3.54 -18.73 10.75
CA ILE A 199 2.07 -18.55 10.73
C ILE A 199 1.71 -17.34 9.87
N SER A 200 2.40 -16.21 10.05
CA SER A 200 2.20 -14.98 9.27
C SER A 200 2.36 -15.23 7.77
N LYS A 201 3.44 -15.92 7.37
CA LYS A 201 3.69 -16.27 5.96
C LYS A 201 2.60 -17.17 5.39
N GLU A 202 2.13 -18.14 6.17
CA GLU A 202 1.05 -19.03 5.75
C GLU A 202 -0.28 -18.29 5.56
N ARG A 203 -0.63 -17.39 6.48
CA ARG A 203 -1.81 -16.54 6.32
C ARG A 203 -1.77 -15.76 5.00
N ILE A 204 -0.65 -15.09 4.73
CA ILE A 204 -0.49 -14.32 3.49
C ILE A 204 -0.66 -15.20 2.25
N ARG A 205 -0.03 -16.40 2.21
CA ARG A 205 -0.18 -17.35 1.10
C ARG A 205 -1.63 -17.77 0.88
N ARG A 206 -2.36 -18.06 1.94
CA ARG A 206 -3.77 -18.46 1.84
C ARG A 206 -4.66 -17.30 1.37
N VAL A 207 -4.39 -16.08 1.82
CA VAL A 207 -5.09 -14.88 1.34
C VAL A 207 -4.86 -14.68 -0.16
N ILE A 208 -3.61 -14.74 -0.61
CA ILE A 208 -3.26 -14.61 -2.03
C ILE A 208 -3.99 -15.68 -2.85
N LYS A 209 -3.90 -16.95 -2.45
CA LYS A 209 -4.58 -18.06 -3.13
C LYS A 209 -6.09 -17.87 -3.21
N LYS A 210 -6.70 -17.38 -2.12
CA LYS A 210 -8.14 -17.07 -2.08
C LYS A 210 -8.49 -15.98 -3.07
N ILE A 211 -7.74 -14.88 -3.10
CA ILE A 211 -7.97 -13.75 -4.01
C ILE A 211 -7.85 -14.21 -5.48
N GLU A 212 -6.83 -15.01 -5.81
CA GLU A 212 -6.61 -15.55 -7.14
C GLU A 212 -7.77 -16.49 -7.57
N THR A 213 -8.21 -17.36 -6.66
CA THR A 213 -9.32 -18.26 -6.93
C THR A 213 -10.62 -17.49 -7.19
N GLU A 214 -10.91 -16.48 -6.39
CA GLU A 214 -12.09 -15.62 -6.55
C GLU A 214 -12.03 -14.83 -7.86
N LYS A 215 -10.86 -14.33 -8.26
CA LYS A 215 -10.64 -13.65 -9.53
C LYS A 215 -10.94 -14.58 -10.72
N GLN A 216 -10.36 -15.77 -10.71
CA GLN A 216 -10.59 -16.77 -11.76
C GLN A 216 -12.08 -17.19 -11.87
N ALA A 217 -12.77 -17.31 -10.74
CA ALA A 217 -14.20 -17.61 -10.72
C ALA A 217 -15.05 -16.49 -11.33
N LEU A 218 -14.68 -15.23 -11.09
CA LEU A 218 -15.34 -14.07 -11.68
C LEU A 218 -15.09 -13.96 -13.19
N GLU A 219 -13.86 -14.22 -13.64
CA GLU A 219 -13.50 -14.24 -15.07
C GLU A 219 -14.30 -15.31 -15.82
N LYS A 220 -14.35 -16.54 -15.31
CA LYS A 220 -15.16 -17.62 -15.89
C LYS A 220 -16.65 -17.30 -15.96
N LYS A 221 -17.21 -16.61 -14.96
CA LYS A 221 -18.61 -16.16 -15.00
C LYS A 221 -18.84 -15.11 -16.07
N LYS A 222 -17.93 -14.14 -16.22
CA LYS A 222 -18.01 -13.12 -17.28
C LYS A 222 -17.90 -13.73 -18.67
N GLU A 223 -17.02 -14.69 -18.88
CA GLU A 223 -16.88 -15.41 -20.15
C GLU A 223 -18.16 -16.22 -20.50
N SER A 224 -18.87 -16.74 -19.49
CA SER A 224 -20.13 -17.47 -19.69
C SER A 224 -21.34 -16.57 -19.98
N GLU A 225 -21.33 -15.33 -19.50
CA GLU A 225 -22.44 -14.37 -19.61
C GLU A 225 -22.33 -13.39 -20.79
N LEU A 226 -21.12 -13.10 -21.29
CA LEU A 226 -20.89 -12.19 -22.42
C LEU A 226 -20.12 -12.87 -23.58
N LYS A 227 -20.84 -13.15 -24.66
CA LYS A 227 -20.26 -13.33 -26.00
C LYS A 227 -19.94 -11.97 -26.65
N LEU A 228 -19.27 -11.07 -26.00
CA LEU A 228 -18.83 -9.77 -26.56
C LEU A 228 -17.44 -9.44 -26.03
N GLU A 229 -16.57 -9.20 -26.99
CA GLU A 229 -15.19 -8.79 -26.80
C GLU A 229 -15.11 -7.57 -25.89
N THR A 230 -14.44 -7.72 -24.75
CA THR A 230 -13.97 -6.59 -23.98
C THR A 230 -12.48 -6.75 -23.75
N GLU A 231 -11.77 -5.73 -24.17
CA GLU A 231 -10.33 -5.56 -24.10
C GLU A 231 -9.74 -6.07 -22.78
N ASN A 232 -8.68 -6.82 -22.91
CA ASN A 232 -7.85 -7.37 -21.87
C ASN A 232 -7.47 -6.32 -20.80
N SER A 233 -8.16 -6.30 -19.70
CA SER A 233 -7.62 -5.74 -18.47
C SER A 233 -6.61 -6.73 -17.90
N ASN A 234 -5.48 -6.89 -18.56
CA ASN A 234 -4.31 -7.60 -18.07
C ASN A 234 -3.62 -6.81 -16.93
N LEU A 235 -4.36 -6.41 -15.91
CA LEU A 235 -3.80 -6.07 -14.62
C LEU A 235 -3.40 -7.40 -13.95
N LYS A 236 -2.22 -7.91 -14.32
CA LYS A 236 -1.50 -8.87 -13.49
C LYS A 236 -1.16 -8.15 -12.19
N SER A 237 -2.08 -8.17 -11.22
CA SER A 237 -1.72 -7.82 -9.87
C SER A 237 -0.70 -8.85 -9.39
N ASP A 238 0.53 -8.44 -9.23
CA ASP A 238 1.55 -9.24 -8.56
C ASP A 238 1.21 -9.26 -7.07
N ASN A 239 0.47 -10.28 -6.65
CA ASN A 239 0.08 -10.47 -5.25
C ASN A 239 1.17 -11.18 -4.43
N GLY A 240 2.36 -11.35 -4.97
CA GLY A 240 3.47 -12.02 -4.31
C GLY A 240 4.03 -11.24 -3.11
N PHE A 241 4.88 -11.90 -2.32
CA PHE A 241 5.69 -11.27 -1.28
C PHE A 241 7.06 -11.94 -1.20
N LYS A 242 8.06 -11.16 -0.82
CA LYS A 242 9.42 -11.65 -0.56
C LYS A 242 9.64 -11.79 0.94
N VAL A 243 10.42 -12.78 1.35
CA VAL A 243 10.77 -13.02 2.76
C VAL A 243 12.25 -12.79 2.93
N PHE A 244 12.62 -11.94 3.87
CA PHE A 244 13.99 -11.67 4.24
C PHE A 244 14.21 -11.98 5.71
N LYS A 245 15.43 -12.38 6.05
CA LYS A 245 15.89 -12.55 7.43
C LYS A 245 16.95 -11.49 7.70
N LEU A 246 16.73 -10.68 8.74
CA LEU A 246 17.74 -9.72 9.16
C LEU A 246 18.97 -10.47 9.66
N SER A 247 20.12 -10.09 9.14
CA SER A 247 21.44 -10.62 9.52
C SER A 247 22.44 -9.48 9.66
N PRO A 248 23.58 -9.71 10.32
CA PRO A 248 24.66 -8.74 10.31
C PRO A 248 25.12 -8.41 8.88
N SER A 249 25.62 -7.19 8.68
CA SER A 249 26.17 -6.73 7.40
C SER A 249 27.23 -7.72 6.88
N ASN A 250 27.23 -7.94 5.55
CA ASN A 250 28.25 -8.72 4.85
C ASN A 250 29.57 -7.97 4.72
N PHE A 251 29.59 -6.68 5.04
CA PHE A 251 30.74 -5.83 4.93
C PHE A 251 31.33 -5.51 6.32
N LYS A 252 32.65 -5.40 6.37
CA LYS A 252 33.37 -4.88 7.55
C LYS A 252 33.05 -3.39 7.69
N ILE A 253 33.02 -2.89 8.92
CA ILE A 253 32.73 -1.47 9.20
C ILE A 253 34.06 -0.74 9.35
N TRP A 254 34.27 0.23 8.46
CA TRP A 254 35.37 1.19 8.62
C TRP A 254 34.96 2.29 9.62
N ARG A 255 35.75 2.42 10.71
CA ARG A 255 35.54 3.44 11.75
C ARG A 255 36.74 4.36 11.85
N GLY A 256 36.93 5.20 10.83
CA GLY A 256 38.10 6.09 10.73
C GLY A 256 38.30 7.03 11.92
N ASN A 257 37.23 7.37 12.64
CA ASN A 257 37.31 8.24 13.81
C ASN A 257 37.61 7.50 15.12
N GLU A 258 37.69 6.17 15.12
CA GLU A 258 37.92 5.31 16.29
C GLU A 258 39.23 4.50 16.13
N ILE A 259 40.18 4.97 15.34
CA ILE A 259 41.41 4.24 15.10
C ILE A 259 42.33 4.37 16.31
N THR A 260 42.74 3.23 16.87
CA THR A 260 43.73 3.12 17.96
C THR A 260 44.89 2.25 17.46
N GLU A 261 46.03 2.27 18.17
CA GLU A 261 47.15 1.37 17.84
C GLU A 261 46.76 -0.09 17.84
N GLU A 262 45.85 -0.50 18.75
CA GLU A 262 45.39 -1.89 18.89
C GLU A 262 44.49 -2.34 17.73
N ASN A 263 43.69 -1.43 17.15
CA ASN A 263 42.73 -1.78 16.08
C ASN A 263 43.20 -1.36 14.68
N LEU A 264 44.31 -0.67 14.53
CA LEU A 264 44.81 -0.10 13.28
C LEU A 264 44.90 -1.17 12.16
N VAL A 265 45.50 -2.31 12.46
CA VAL A 265 45.68 -3.41 11.48
C VAL A 265 44.31 -3.91 11.02
N THR A 266 43.39 -4.17 11.96
CA THR A 266 42.04 -4.60 11.67
C THR A 266 41.26 -3.59 10.84
N GLN A 267 41.45 -2.30 11.11
CA GLN A 267 40.81 -1.24 10.31
C GLN A 267 41.42 -1.11 8.91
N LEU A 268 42.74 -1.25 8.76
CA LEU A 268 43.39 -1.27 7.46
C LEU A 268 42.96 -2.49 6.63
N GLU A 269 42.84 -3.68 7.23
CA GLU A 269 42.27 -4.85 6.58
C GLU A 269 40.80 -4.66 6.18
N ALA A 270 40.00 -3.97 6.97
CA ALA A 270 38.63 -3.63 6.64
C ALA A 270 38.56 -2.68 5.43
N PHE A 271 39.52 -1.79 5.28
CA PHE A 271 39.62 -0.88 4.16
C PHE A 271 40.07 -1.60 2.86
N THR A 272 41.07 -2.47 2.95
CA THR A 272 41.61 -3.19 1.78
C THR A 272 40.72 -4.35 1.32
N ASN A 273 40.04 -5.01 2.23
CA ASN A 273 39.09 -6.09 1.93
C ASN A 273 37.83 -5.94 2.76
N PRO A 274 36.87 -5.17 2.27
CA PRO A 274 35.66 -4.84 3.02
C PRO A 274 34.68 -6.01 3.16
N VAL A 275 34.79 -7.07 2.36
CA VAL A 275 33.89 -8.22 2.40
C VAL A 275 34.28 -9.17 3.52
N LYS A 276 33.30 -9.65 4.30
CA LYS A 276 33.54 -10.69 5.32
C LYS A 276 33.66 -12.07 4.69
N PRO A 277 34.48 -12.97 5.26
CA PRO A 277 34.79 -14.29 4.64
C PRO A 277 33.56 -15.15 4.32
N ASP A 278 32.55 -15.12 5.18
CA ASP A 278 31.31 -15.95 5.06
C ASP A 278 30.19 -15.30 4.26
N SER A 279 30.48 -14.20 3.57
CA SER A 279 29.48 -13.44 2.83
C SER A 279 29.05 -14.18 1.58
N LYS A 280 27.73 -14.28 1.38
CA LYS A 280 27.13 -14.86 0.16
C LYS A 280 26.75 -13.75 -0.82
N THR A 281 26.95 -14.02 -2.10
CA THR A 281 26.64 -13.06 -3.18
C THR A 281 25.22 -12.51 -3.10
N ASP A 282 24.24 -13.38 -2.89
CA ASP A 282 22.83 -12.93 -2.77
C ASP A 282 22.60 -12.01 -1.59
N ASN A 283 23.23 -12.28 -0.43
CA ASN A 283 23.11 -11.43 0.74
C ASN A 283 23.75 -10.05 0.50
N MET A 284 24.94 -10.03 -0.11
CA MET A 284 25.60 -8.77 -0.51
C MET A 284 24.75 -7.99 -1.50
N LEU A 285 24.16 -8.67 -2.50
CA LEU A 285 23.31 -8.03 -3.50
C LEU A 285 22.13 -7.30 -2.85
N PHE A 286 21.34 -7.98 -2.01
CA PHE A 286 20.20 -7.37 -1.35
C PHE A 286 20.61 -6.27 -0.35
N GLU A 287 21.72 -6.42 0.34
CA GLU A 287 22.26 -5.38 1.21
C GLU A 287 22.62 -4.12 0.41
N LEU A 288 23.25 -4.27 -0.77
CA LEU A 288 23.63 -3.15 -1.63
C LEU A 288 22.42 -2.49 -2.28
N ILE A 289 21.43 -3.26 -2.71
CA ILE A 289 20.14 -2.75 -3.21
C ILE A 289 19.52 -1.84 -2.15
N LEU A 290 19.41 -2.31 -0.90
CA LEU A 290 18.84 -1.54 0.20
C LEU A 290 19.65 -0.27 0.51
N LYS A 291 20.98 -0.37 0.60
CA LYS A 291 21.88 0.76 0.86
C LYS A 291 21.92 1.78 -0.28
N ALA A 292 21.64 1.35 -1.50
CA ALA A 292 21.52 2.22 -2.66
C ALA A 292 20.18 2.99 -2.74
N GLY A 293 19.23 2.68 -1.83
CA GLY A 293 17.92 3.34 -1.75
C GLY A 293 16.85 2.73 -2.65
N TYR A 294 17.08 1.51 -3.17
CA TYR A 294 16.10 0.77 -3.96
C TYR A 294 15.27 -0.16 -3.08
N LEU A 295 14.08 -0.54 -3.57
CA LEU A 295 13.21 -1.46 -2.86
C LEU A 295 13.71 -2.90 -3.01
N LEU A 296 13.63 -3.71 -1.96
CA LEU A 296 13.96 -5.14 -2.03
C LEU A 296 13.00 -5.94 -2.93
N THR A 297 11.86 -5.34 -3.29
CA THR A 297 10.87 -5.89 -4.23
C THR A 297 11.13 -5.49 -5.67
N ASP A 298 12.05 -4.54 -5.93
CA ASP A 298 12.39 -4.17 -7.31
C ASP A 298 12.88 -5.40 -8.08
N LYS A 299 12.59 -5.39 -9.38
CA LYS A 299 12.97 -6.50 -10.26
C LYS A 299 14.49 -6.58 -10.34
N VAL A 300 15.02 -7.79 -10.14
CA VAL A 300 16.44 -8.08 -10.30
C VAL A 300 16.60 -9.07 -11.45
N GLU A 301 17.36 -8.68 -12.46
CA GLU A 301 17.78 -9.56 -13.56
C GLU A 301 19.23 -9.97 -13.36
N VAL A 302 19.46 -11.27 -13.37
CA VAL A 302 20.81 -11.84 -13.27
C VAL A 302 21.39 -11.91 -14.66
N LYS A 303 22.49 -11.20 -14.89
CA LYS A 303 23.34 -11.37 -16.08
C LYS A 303 24.55 -12.22 -15.70
N GLU A 304 25.30 -12.65 -16.67
CA GLU A 304 26.43 -13.56 -16.43
C GLU A 304 27.43 -13.01 -15.40
N LYS A 305 27.67 -11.69 -15.37
CA LYS A 305 28.73 -11.06 -14.56
C LYS A 305 28.24 -9.92 -13.65
N PHE A 306 27.01 -9.51 -13.76
CA PHE A 306 26.43 -8.41 -12.97
C PHE A 306 24.91 -8.54 -12.83
N PHE A 307 24.33 -7.76 -11.93
CA PHE A 307 22.91 -7.73 -11.64
C PHE A 307 22.32 -6.40 -12.13
N LEU A 308 21.21 -6.46 -12.85
CA LEU A 308 20.39 -5.31 -13.21
C LEU A 308 19.24 -5.19 -12.22
N VAL A 309 19.08 -4.04 -11.61
CA VAL A 309 18.02 -3.76 -10.65
C VAL A 309 17.13 -2.66 -11.20
N LYS A 310 15.82 -2.82 -11.05
CA LYS A 310 14.79 -1.86 -11.49
C LYS A 310 14.98 -1.46 -12.95
N ASP A 311 14.86 -2.44 -13.83
CA ASP A 311 14.99 -2.29 -15.28
C ASP A 311 16.34 -1.67 -15.74
N GLY A 312 17.38 -1.82 -14.94
CA GLY A 312 18.75 -1.37 -15.25
C GLY A 312 19.11 0.01 -14.70
N GLU A 313 18.26 0.65 -13.90
CA GLU A 313 18.64 1.91 -13.22
C GLU A 313 19.88 1.75 -12.32
N LEU A 314 19.99 0.59 -11.62
CA LEU A 314 21.14 0.24 -10.82
C LEU A 314 21.79 -1.03 -11.37
N ILE A 315 23.11 -1.00 -11.52
CA ILE A 315 23.93 -2.20 -11.83
C ILE A 315 24.85 -2.50 -10.66
N ILE A 316 24.88 -3.78 -10.25
CA ILE A 316 25.75 -4.27 -9.18
C ILE A 316 26.65 -5.40 -9.74
N ALA A 317 27.97 -5.27 -9.62
CA ALA A 317 28.92 -6.29 -10.00
C ALA A 317 29.73 -6.78 -8.80
N LEU A 318 29.70 -8.12 -8.54
CA LEU A 318 30.26 -8.76 -7.34
C LEU A 318 31.22 -9.89 -7.64
N ALA A 319 31.40 -10.29 -8.91
CA ALA A 319 32.16 -11.49 -9.25
C ALA A 319 33.52 -11.18 -9.90
N GLU A 320 33.52 -10.61 -11.09
CA GLU A 320 34.74 -10.29 -11.84
C GLU A 320 34.53 -9.02 -12.69
N MET A 321 35.65 -8.39 -13.06
CA MET A 321 35.62 -7.19 -13.88
C MET A 321 36.72 -7.17 -14.92
N ASN A 322 36.40 -6.74 -16.13
CA ASN A 322 37.33 -6.47 -17.23
C ASN A 322 36.74 -5.35 -18.13
N GLN A 323 37.54 -4.84 -19.06
CA GLN A 323 37.11 -3.74 -19.93
C GLN A 323 35.86 -4.05 -20.73
N LYS A 324 35.69 -5.28 -21.23
CA LYS A 324 34.50 -5.68 -22.01
C LYS A 324 33.22 -5.62 -21.18
N ILE A 325 33.26 -5.97 -19.88
CA ILE A 325 32.13 -5.86 -18.95
C ILE A 325 31.84 -4.39 -18.69
N ILE A 326 32.85 -3.56 -18.47
CA ILE A 326 32.72 -2.12 -18.25
C ILE A 326 32.03 -1.45 -19.46
N ASP A 327 32.49 -1.75 -20.67
CA ASP A 327 31.90 -1.24 -21.91
C ASP A 327 30.43 -1.66 -22.05
N THR A 328 30.09 -2.87 -21.64
CA THR A 328 28.70 -3.37 -21.65
C THR A 328 27.83 -2.61 -20.65
N ILE A 329 28.36 -2.35 -19.45
CA ILE A 329 27.66 -1.59 -18.40
C ILE A 329 27.43 -0.14 -18.87
N ILE A 330 28.45 0.50 -19.44
CA ILE A 330 28.34 1.88 -19.94
C ILE A 330 27.30 1.97 -21.08
N LYS A 331 27.26 1.00 -21.98
CA LYS A 331 26.26 0.94 -23.06
C LYS A 331 24.83 0.79 -22.54
N ALA A 332 24.66 0.17 -21.38
CA ALA A 332 23.34 0.04 -20.74
C ALA A 332 22.83 1.35 -20.12
N GLN A 333 23.68 2.37 -19.98
CA GLN A 333 23.35 3.72 -19.46
C GLN A 333 22.59 3.68 -18.11
N PRO A 334 23.10 2.97 -17.07
CA PRO A 334 22.48 2.96 -15.77
C PRO A 334 22.62 4.33 -15.09
N GLN A 335 21.73 4.63 -14.13
CA GLN A 335 21.88 5.81 -13.30
C GLN A 335 22.98 5.63 -12.26
N LYS A 336 23.13 4.41 -11.74
CA LYS A 336 24.10 4.08 -10.68
C LYS A 336 24.75 2.73 -10.94
N VAL A 337 26.05 2.65 -10.61
CA VAL A 337 26.83 1.41 -10.65
C VAL A 337 27.57 1.22 -9.34
N ILE A 338 27.46 0.03 -8.77
CA ILE A 338 28.21 -0.38 -7.56
C ILE A 338 29.05 -1.61 -7.87
N MET A 339 30.33 -1.55 -7.55
CA MET A 339 31.27 -2.66 -7.74
C MET A 339 32.07 -2.90 -6.46
N LEU A 340 32.50 -4.14 -6.25
CA LEU A 340 33.47 -4.41 -5.19
C LEU A 340 34.85 -3.90 -5.60
N ASP A 341 35.55 -3.24 -4.67
CA ASP A 341 36.87 -2.67 -4.92
C ASP A 341 37.91 -3.75 -5.27
N ASN A 342 37.81 -4.92 -4.64
CA ASN A 342 38.69 -6.03 -4.86
C ASN A 342 38.63 -6.64 -6.30
N LEU A 343 37.60 -6.31 -7.10
CA LEU A 343 37.52 -6.71 -8.51
C LEU A 343 38.58 -6.01 -9.38
N PHE A 344 39.20 -4.98 -8.88
CA PHE A 344 40.30 -4.23 -9.53
C PHE A 344 41.65 -4.57 -8.93
N ALA A 345 41.75 -5.54 -8.01
CA ALA A 345 43.00 -5.88 -7.34
C ALA A 345 44.10 -6.22 -8.35
N GLY A 346 45.24 -5.55 -8.24
CA GLY A 346 46.38 -5.71 -9.16
C GLY A 346 46.21 -5.01 -10.52
N ASN A 347 45.15 -4.23 -10.73
CA ASN A 347 44.91 -3.49 -11.96
C ASN A 347 44.39 -2.08 -11.70
N ASP A 348 45.24 -1.23 -11.11
CA ASP A 348 44.89 0.17 -10.77
C ASP A 348 44.58 0.98 -12.02
N GLN A 349 45.17 0.67 -13.16
CA GLN A 349 44.86 1.34 -14.42
C GLN A 349 43.41 1.07 -14.86
N LEU A 350 42.96 -0.18 -14.76
CA LEU A 350 41.54 -0.48 -15.07
C LEU A 350 40.59 0.25 -14.14
N LYS A 351 40.90 0.30 -12.84
CA LYS A 351 40.08 1.03 -11.86
C LYS A 351 39.96 2.51 -12.20
N THR A 352 41.11 3.17 -12.43
CA THR A 352 41.15 4.60 -12.77
C THR A 352 40.39 4.89 -14.05
N ASN A 353 40.62 4.10 -15.09
CA ASN A 353 39.91 4.23 -16.37
C ASN A 353 38.41 4.03 -16.20
N THR A 354 37.98 3.06 -15.39
CA THR A 354 36.56 2.83 -15.12
C THR A 354 35.90 4.05 -14.47
N VAL A 355 36.56 4.63 -13.45
CA VAL A 355 36.05 5.86 -12.78
C VAL A 355 35.86 6.99 -13.79
N LEU A 356 36.86 7.23 -14.66
CA LEU A 356 36.80 8.28 -15.66
C LEU A 356 35.70 8.00 -16.69
N GLN A 357 35.64 6.80 -17.27
CA GLN A 357 34.62 6.41 -18.25
C GLN A 357 33.19 6.50 -17.70
N MET A 358 32.94 6.07 -16.44
CA MET A 358 31.64 6.20 -15.80
C MET A 358 31.26 7.66 -15.58
N LYS A 359 32.22 8.49 -15.13
CA LYS A 359 32.03 9.92 -14.96
C LYS A 359 31.68 10.61 -16.30
N ASP A 360 32.42 10.30 -17.36
CA ASP A 360 32.20 10.87 -18.68
C ASP A 360 30.83 10.46 -19.25
N ALA A 361 30.37 9.25 -18.89
CA ALA A 361 29.04 8.74 -19.25
C ALA A 361 27.90 9.30 -18.35
N GLY A 362 28.21 10.10 -17.32
CA GLY A 362 27.23 10.67 -16.39
C GLY A 362 26.66 9.65 -15.40
N ILE A 363 27.36 8.55 -15.12
CA ILE A 363 26.94 7.45 -14.26
C ILE A 363 27.45 7.66 -12.82
N ASP A 364 26.58 7.58 -11.80
CA ASP A 364 26.99 7.57 -10.38
C ASP A 364 27.70 6.24 -10.06
N PHE A 365 29.02 6.26 -10.05
CA PHE A 365 29.85 5.08 -9.83
C PHE A 365 30.43 5.04 -8.42
N LYS A 366 30.31 3.88 -7.74
CA LYS A 366 30.86 3.63 -6.41
C LYS A 366 31.55 2.29 -6.32
N THR A 367 32.71 2.24 -5.66
CA THR A 367 33.34 1.00 -5.19
C THR A 367 33.12 0.80 -3.70
N ILE A 368 33.06 -0.43 -3.25
CA ILE A 368 32.89 -0.84 -1.85
C ILE A 368 34.00 -1.84 -1.49
#